data_b53c8141e172c34eeec8e4db4bb91d4d
#
_entry.id   b53c8141e172c34eeec8e4db4bb91d4d
#
_cell.length_a   1.000
_cell.length_b   1.000
_cell.length_c   1.000
_cell.angle_alpha   90.00
_cell.angle_beta   90.00
_cell.angle_gamma   90.00
#
_symmetry.space_group_name_H-M   'P 1'
#
loop_
_entity.id
_entity.type
_entity.pdbx_description
1 polymer ?
#
loop_
_entity_poly.entity_id
_entity_poly.type
_entity_poly.pdbx_seq_one_letter_code
_entity_poly.pdbx_strand_id
1 'polypeptide(L)'
;MNQVLQSIVSTGSVVTEDGTLRTCDVGIAQDEGEFLQEIMRRHRPEVSVEVGCAYGISSLYICEALREVNAAKHIIMDPYQHSWSQGIGIANLKRAGYADIIEFHEDPSYQYLARLTEEHVKIDFAFIDGNHSFDYVLVDFFLIDKLLEPGGIVVLDDFSYPSIRNVCRYFLLNLSYKCVGPQSRKLPELAQWQRLASRVRQGTIGPLLKSPWRRMLMPAWRMIVWRGVWLVSTPMRRFLVSRNSVTDAELNLPNSANYVALQKLRDDDDVTRGF
;
A
#
# COMPACT_ATOMS: atom_id res chain seq x y z
N MET A 1 12.63 -13.18 17.38
CA MET A 1 12.51 -11.68 17.42
C MET A 1 13.78 -11.13 18.05
N ASN A 2 14.41 -10.17 17.38
CA ASN A 2 15.61 -9.49 17.87
C ASN A 2 15.34 -8.80 19.22
N GLN A 3 16.36 -8.76 20.10
CA GLN A 3 16.21 -8.21 21.45
C GLN A 3 15.82 -6.71 21.46
N VAL A 4 16.31 -5.92 20.51
CA VAL A 4 15.96 -4.50 20.39
C VAL A 4 14.49 -4.37 20.04
N LEU A 5 14.02 -5.07 19.01
CA LEU A 5 12.62 -5.07 18.60
C LEU A 5 11.70 -5.59 19.72
N GLN A 6 12.09 -6.67 20.40
CA GLN A 6 11.33 -7.22 21.53
C GLN A 6 11.21 -6.20 22.68
N SER A 7 12.28 -5.49 22.99
CA SER A 7 12.27 -4.43 24.00
C SER A 7 11.30 -3.31 23.62
N ILE A 8 11.35 -2.84 22.38
CA ILE A 8 10.48 -1.75 21.91
C ILE A 8 9.01 -2.18 21.96
N VAL A 9 8.67 -3.37 21.44
CA VAL A 9 7.29 -3.89 21.44
C VAL A 9 6.76 -4.08 22.87
N SER A 10 7.61 -4.57 23.79
CA SER A 10 7.16 -4.83 25.17
C SER A 10 7.06 -3.60 26.05
N THR A 11 7.92 -2.60 25.81
CA THR A 11 7.97 -1.38 26.66
C THR A 11 7.23 -0.18 26.05
N GLY A 12 6.95 -0.19 24.75
CA GLY A 12 6.46 0.97 24.01
C GLY A 12 7.45 2.12 23.99
N SER A 13 8.77 1.85 24.12
CA SER A 13 9.80 2.86 24.24
C SER A 13 11.00 2.55 23.36
N VAL A 14 11.62 3.60 22.82
CA VAL A 14 12.89 3.57 22.09
C VAL A 14 13.97 4.23 22.92
N VAL A 15 15.23 3.89 22.63
CA VAL A 15 16.40 4.48 23.29
C VAL A 15 17.07 5.45 22.34
N THR A 16 17.24 6.69 22.74
CA THR A 16 17.99 7.72 22.03
C THR A 16 19.50 7.42 22.04
N GLU A 17 20.28 8.18 21.28
CA GLU A 17 21.73 7.96 21.20
C GLU A 17 22.44 8.18 22.53
N ASP A 18 21.95 9.13 23.33
CA ASP A 18 22.47 9.42 24.69
C ASP A 18 21.97 8.44 25.77
N GLY A 19 21.19 7.41 25.39
CA GLY A 19 20.65 6.41 26.31
C GLY A 19 19.34 6.77 26.98
N THR A 20 18.74 7.91 26.66
CA THR A 20 17.45 8.34 27.22
C THR A 20 16.31 7.50 26.64
N LEU A 21 15.32 7.13 27.47
CA LEU A 21 14.11 6.46 27.02
C LEU A 21 13.11 7.48 26.46
N ARG A 22 12.58 7.22 25.29
CA ARG A 22 11.51 7.99 24.65
C ARG A 22 10.35 7.06 24.28
N THR A 23 9.12 7.55 24.46
CA THR A 23 7.93 6.82 24.02
C THR A 23 8.00 6.57 22.50
N CYS A 24 7.71 5.34 22.09
CA CYS A 24 7.56 4.97 20.69
C CYS A 24 6.14 5.34 20.24
N ASP A 25 5.98 6.56 19.76
CA ASP A 25 4.71 7.13 19.30
C ASP A 25 4.53 7.10 17.78
N VAL A 26 5.51 6.53 17.08
CA VAL A 26 5.50 6.32 15.62
C VAL A 26 6.03 4.94 15.27
N GLY A 27 5.50 4.37 14.19
CA GLY A 27 5.89 3.07 13.68
C GLY A 27 4.67 2.20 13.39
N ILE A 28 4.91 1.10 12.74
CA ILE A 28 3.87 0.13 12.34
C ILE A 28 3.34 -0.68 13.53
N ALA A 29 2.12 -1.18 13.40
CA ALA A 29 1.53 -2.10 14.37
C ALA A 29 2.24 -3.47 14.34
N GLN A 30 2.13 -4.23 15.44
CA GLN A 30 2.79 -5.53 15.56
C GLN A 30 2.33 -6.53 14.48
N ASP A 31 1.02 -6.58 14.19
CA ASP A 31 0.45 -7.47 13.18
C ASP A 31 0.93 -7.13 11.76
N GLU A 32 1.17 -5.86 11.49
CA GLU A 32 1.79 -5.42 10.24
C GLU A 32 3.27 -5.82 10.16
N GLY A 33 4.03 -5.64 11.23
CA GLY A 33 5.42 -6.10 11.31
C GLY A 33 5.56 -7.62 11.12
N GLU A 34 4.69 -8.40 11.74
CA GLU A 34 4.62 -9.85 11.54
C GLU A 34 4.27 -10.22 10.10
N PHE A 35 3.36 -9.47 9.47
CA PHE A 35 3.02 -9.63 8.06
C PHE A 35 4.21 -9.32 7.13
N LEU A 36 4.94 -8.23 7.40
CA LEU A 36 6.17 -7.92 6.66
C LEU A 36 7.17 -9.08 6.75
N GLN A 37 7.41 -9.61 7.95
CA GLN A 37 8.30 -10.76 8.13
C GLN A 37 7.82 -12.00 7.37
N GLU A 38 6.52 -12.30 7.38
CA GLU A 38 5.97 -13.44 6.65
C GLU A 38 6.23 -13.30 5.15
N ILE A 39 5.96 -12.12 4.57
CA ILE A 39 6.22 -11.85 3.14
C ILE A 39 7.71 -11.97 2.84
N MET A 40 8.57 -11.35 3.64
CA MET A 40 10.01 -11.39 3.44
C MET A 40 10.58 -12.81 3.50
N ARG A 41 10.16 -13.64 4.46
CA ARG A 41 10.57 -15.05 4.56
C ARG A 41 10.09 -15.89 3.38
N ARG A 42 8.87 -15.61 2.89
CA ARG A 42 8.28 -16.32 1.75
C ARG A 42 8.97 -15.99 0.42
N HIS A 43 9.24 -14.70 0.19
CA HIS A 43 9.77 -14.21 -1.08
C HIS A 43 11.31 -14.14 -1.11
N ARG A 44 11.97 -14.08 0.06
CA ARG A 44 13.43 -14.05 0.22
C ARG A 44 14.12 -13.02 -0.67
N PRO A 45 13.68 -11.74 -0.63
CA PRO A 45 14.24 -10.71 -1.49
C PRO A 45 15.74 -10.53 -1.21
N GLU A 46 16.53 -10.33 -2.27
CA GLU A 46 17.95 -10.01 -2.17
C GLU A 46 18.15 -8.50 -2.00
N VAL A 47 17.39 -7.69 -2.73
CA VAL A 47 17.44 -6.23 -2.64
C VAL A 47 16.05 -5.70 -2.30
N SER A 48 15.99 -4.98 -1.19
CA SER A 48 14.75 -4.33 -0.73
C SER A 48 14.94 -2.84 -0.51
N VAL A 49 13.88 -2.05 -0.72
CA VAL A 49 13.86 -0.61 -0.44
C VAL A 49 12.78 -0.26 0.55
N GLU A 50 13.02 0.78 1.36
CA GLU A 50 12.07 1.34 2.31
C GLU A 50 12.03 2.86 2.19
N VAL A 51 10.83 3.41 2.06
CA VAL A 51 10.57 4.84 2.07
C VAL A 51 9.96 5.22 3.41
N GLY A 52 10.71 6.00 4.21
CA GLY A 52 10.40 6.29 5.60
C GLY A 52 11.06 5.29 6.56
N CYS A 53 11.64 5.78 7.61
CA CYS A 53 12.31 4.98 8.64
C CYS A 53 11.83 5.32 10.05
N ALA A 54 11.66 6.61 10.33
CA ALA A 54 11.31 7.12 11.66
C ALA A 54 12.17 6.48 12.76
N TYR A 55 11.58 5.68 13.65
CA TYR A 55 12.31 4.96 14.70
C TYR A 55 12.81 3.56 14.28
N GLY A 56 12.63 3.19 13.01
CA GLY A 56 13.14 1.97 12.41
C GLY A 56 12.39 0.69 12.80
N ILE A 57 11.11 0.80 13.20
CA ILE A 57 10.33 -0.37 13.64
C ILE A 57 10.09 -1.32 12.48
N SER A 58 9.59 -0.83 11.34
CA SER A 58 9.42 -1.60 10.10
C SER A 58 10.73 -2.20 9.62
N SER A 59 11.79 -1.37 9.57
CA SER A 59 13.13 -1.82 9.20
C SER A 59 13.67 -2.94 10.09
N LEU A 60 13.38 -2.93 11.41
CA LEU A 60 13.75 -4.00 12.33
C LEU A 60 13.08 -5.33 11.98
N TYR A 61 11.77 -5.30 11.66
CA TYR A 61 11.04 -6.51 11.21
C TYR A 61 11.59 -7.02 9.86
N ILE A 62 11.82 -6.12 8.91
CA ILE A 62 12.35 -6.44 7.58
C ILE A 62 13.76 -7.04 7.71
N CYS A 63 14.68 -6.37 8.42
CA CYS A 63 16.06 -6.81 8.58
C CYS A 63 16.17 -8.14 9.33
N GLU A 64 15.30 -8.42 10.31
CA GLU A 64 15.29 -9.72 10.98
C GLU A 64 14.98 -10.86 10.00
N ALA A 65 14.06 -10.67 9.08
CA ALA A 65 13.76 -11.68 8.05
C ALA A 65 14.89 -11.77 7.01
N LEU A 66 15.50 -10.65 6.63
CA LEU A 66 16.62 -10.61 5.68
C LEU A 66 17.89 -11.31 6.18
N ARG A 67 18.10 -11.41 7.49
CA ARG A 67 19.22 -12.21 8.06
C ARG A 67 19.19 -13.68 7.62
N GLU A 68 18.05 -14.19 7.23
CA GLU A 68 17.90 -15.55 6.71
C GLU A 68 18.22 -15.66 5.21
N VAL A 69 18.45 -14.50 4.54
CA VAL A 69 18.78 -14.41 3.10
C VAL A 69 20.25 -14.06 2.95
N ASN A 70 20.97 -14.84 2.18
CA ASN A 70 22.41 -14.61 1.96
C ASN A 70 22.62 -13.37 1.08
N ALA A 71 23.56 -12.50 1.47
CA ALA A 71 23.91 -11.25 0.76
C ALA A 71 22.74 -10.26 0.56
N ALA A 72 21.71 -10.30 1.43
CA ALA A 72 20.61 -9.37 1.35
C ALA A 72 21.04 -7.93 1.64
N LYS A 73 20.40 -6.98 0.94
CA LYS A 73 20.59 -5.53 1.10
C LYS A 73 19.26 -4.85 1.31
N HIS A 74 19.22 -3.94 2.28
CA HIS A 74 18.05 -3.11 2.58
C HIS A 74 18.39 -1.63 2.47
N ILE A 75 17.84 -0.95 1.47
CA ILE A 75 18.08 0.47 1.19
C ILE A 75 16.97 1.28 1.82
N ILE A 76 17.33 2.19 2.72
CA ILE A 76 16.38 2.99 3.51
C ILE A 76 16.54 4.46 3.15
N MET A 77 15.44 5.13 2.86
CA MET A 77 15.40 6.56 2.55
C MET A 77 14.51 7.28 3.56
N ASP A 78 15.08 8.25 4.29
CA ASP A 78 14.33 9.11 5.22
C ASP A 78 15.02 10.48 5.35
N PRO A 79 14.47 11.56 4.75
CA PRO A 79 15.08 12.89 4.77
C PRO A 79 15.04 13.56 6.14
N TYR A 80 14.33 12.99 7.11
CA TYR A 80 14.12 13.58 8.43
C TYR A 80 14.71 12.75 9.58
N GLN A 81 15.54 11.76 9.26
CA GLN A 81 16.06 10.81 10.24
C GLN A 81 16.82 11.51 11.38
N HIS A 82 17.68 12.47 11.08
CA HIS A 82 18.38 13.24 12.12
C HIS A 82 17.58 14.42 12.63
N SER A 83 16.92 15.17 11.74
CA SER A 83 16.24 16.41 12.12
C SER A 83 14.96 16.20 12.96
N TRP A 84 14.25 15.10 12.74
CA TRP A 84 13.01 14.78 13.45
C TRP A 84 13.13 13.54 14.32
N SER A 85 13.66 12.43 13.80
CA SER A 85 13.80 11.15 14.52
C SER A 85 15.07 11.07 15.39
N GLN A 86 15.92 12.11 15.39
CA GLN A 86 17.14 12.20 16.20
C GLN A 86 18.09 11.00 16.00
N GLY A 87 18.13 10.42 14.80
CA GLY A 87 18.97 9.26 14.47
C GLY A 87 18.52 7.94 15.10
N ILE A 88 17.40 7.91 15.82
CA ILE A 88 16.95 6.75 16.61
C ILE A 88 16.78 5.52 15.74
N GLY A 89 16.18 5.65 14.55
CA GLY A 89 15.93 4.50 13.67
C GLY A 89 17.23 3.78 13.30
N ILE A 90 18.19 4.53 12.80
CA ILE A 90 19.49 3.98 12.41
C ILE A 90 20.29 3.45 13.62
N ALA A 91 20.19 4.11 14.76
CA ALA A 91 20.79 3.63 15.99
C ALA A 91 20.17 2.29 16.46
N ASN A 92 18.85 2.13 16.33
CA ASN A 92 18.14 0.88 16.62
C ASN A 92 18.63 -0.26 15.71
N LEU A 93 18.73 -0.02 14.41
CA LEU A 93 19.21 -1.02 13.44
C LEU A 93 20.66 -1.43 13.71
N LYS A 94 21.54 -0.48 14.03
CA LYS A 94 22.92 -0.76 14.41
C LYS A 94 22.99 -1.57 15.71
N ARG A 95 22.22 -1.22 16.74
CA ARG A 95 22.13 -1.96 18.01
C ARG A 95 21.58 -3.37 17.81
N ALA A 96 20.66 -3.54 16.88
CA ALA A 96 20.11 -4.83 16.51
C ALA A 96 21.10 -5.71 15.72
N GLY A 97 22.27 -5.16 15.30
CA GLY A 97 23.29 -5.86 14.56
C GLY A 97 23.02 -5.96 13.06
N TYR A 98 22.27 -5.02 12.48
CA TYR A 98 21.91 -5.01 11.06
C TYR A 98 22.72 -4.03 10.21
N ALA A 99 23.80 -3.46 10.77
CA ALA A 99 24.61 -2.44 10.09
C ALA A 99 25.23 -2.91 8.75
N ASP A 100 25.43 -4.21 8.59
CA ASP A 100 26.01 -4.84 7.40
C ASP A 100 25.02 -5.10 6.26
N ILE A 101 23.72 -5.08 6.54
CA ILE A 101 22.67 -5.28 5.54
C ILE A 101 21.92 -4.01 5.17
N ILE A 102 22.06 -2.93 5.96
CA ILE A 102 21.39 -1.67 5.67
C ILE A 102 22.29 -0.72 4.87
N GLU A 103 21.65 0.01 3.96
CA GLU A 103 22.21 1.19 3.31
C GLU A 103 21.24 2.34 3.54
N PHE A 104 21.65 3.37 4.28
CA PHE A 104 20.80 4.48 4.66
C PHE A 104 21.14 5.75 3.89
N HIS A 105 20.12 6.43 3.39
CA HIS A 105 20.20 7.71 2.70
C HIS A 105 19.26 8.73 3.33
N GLU A 106 19.81 9.84 3.81
CA GLU A 106 19.04 10.98 4.31
C GLU A 106 18.61 11.90 3.15
N ASP A 107 18.05 11.27 2.12
CA ASP A 107 17.55 11.92 0.91
C ASP A 107 16.03 11.76 0.80
N PRO A 108 15.32 12.73 0.17
CA PRO A 108 13.94 12.50 -0.23
C PRO A 108 13.82 11.29 -1.18
N SER A 109 12.82 10.44 -0.95
CA SER A 109 12.59 9.20 -1.69
C SER A 109 12.61 9.39 -3.21
N TYR A 110 11.90 10.42 -3.71
CA TYR A 110 11.82 10.70 -5.14
C TYR A 110 13.17 11.03 -5.78
N GLN A 111 14.14 11.60 -5.01
CA GLN A 111 15.48 11.87 -5.53
C GLN A 111 16.33 10.61 -5.56
N TYR A 112 16.31 9.83 -4.49
CA TYR A 112 17.15 8.65 -4.42
C TYR A 112 16.61 7.51 -5.29
N LEU A 113 15.31 7.26 -5.32
CA LEU A 113 14.69 6.30 -6.24
C LEU A 113 14.95 6.63 -7.71
N ALA A 114 14.97 7.92 -8.08
CA ALA A 114 15.36 8.34 -9.44
C ALA A 114 16.81 7.96 -9.78
N ARG A 115 17.76 8.16 -8.84
CA ARG A 115 19.15 7.72 -9.01
C ARG A 115 19.25 6.19 -9.18
N LEU A 116 18.57 5.41 -8.34
CA LEU A 116 18.53 3.95 -8.50
C LEU A 116 17.98 3.53 -9.87
N THR A 117 17.00 4.29 -10.41
CA THR A 117 16.45 4.03 -11.74
C THR A 117 17.49 4.33 -12.84
N GLU A 118 18.25 5.42 -12.73
CA GLU A 118 19.35 5.76 -13.65
C GLU A 118 20.47 4.72 -13.59
N GLU A 119 20.74 4.18 -12.42
CA GLU A 119 21.75 3.12 -12.18
C GLU A 119 21.25 1.72 -12.56
N HIS A 120 19.99 1.60 -13.02
CA HIS A 120 19.35 0.33 -13.39
C HIS A 120 19.35 -0.72 -12.26
N VAL A 121 19.28 -0.28 -11.01
CA VAL A 121 19.17 -1.16 -9.86
C VAL A 121 17.87 -1.94 -9.96
N LYS A 122 17.93 -3.24 -9.65
CA LYS A 122 16.75 -4.10 -9.55
C LYS A 122 16.45 -4.41 -8.10
N ILE A 123 15.18 -4.44 -7.75
CA ILE A 123 14.70 -4.74 -6.41
C ILE A 123 13.62 -5.82 -6.44
N ASP A 124 13.51 -6.56 -5.36
CA ASP A 124 12.54 -7.65 -5.20
C ASP A 124 11.40 -7.27 -4.25
N PHE A 125 11.64 -6.26 -3.40
CA PHE A 125 10.68 -5.84 -2.39
C PHE A 125 10.78 -4.33 -2.14
N ALA A 126 9.63 -3.70 -1.90
CA ALA A 126 9.54 -2.31 -1.46
C ALA A 126 8.52 -2.14 -0.32
N PHE A 127 8.84 -1.29 0.65
CA PHE A 127 7.92 -0.82 1.67
C PHE A 127 7.77 0.70 1.57
N ILE A 128 6.55 1.21 1.45
CA ILE A 128 6.23 2.64 1.31
C ILE A 128 5.47 3.08 2.56
N ASP A 129 6.16 3.82 3.42
CA ASP A 129 5.64 4.42 4.65
C ASP A 129 6.26 5.83 4.86
N GLY A 130 6.20 6.65 3.83
CA GLY A 130 6.77 8.00 3.84
C GLY A 130 5.70 9.08 3.99
N ASN A 131 5.61 9.98 3.00
CA ASN A 131 4.57 11.01 2.97
C ASN A 131 3.27 10.45 2.41
N HIS A 132 2.16 10.60 3.15
CA HIS A 132 0.85 10.03 2.81
C HIS A 132 0.03 10.89 1.82
N SER A 133 0.61 11.95 1.23
CA SER A 133 -0.03 12.73 0.17
C SER A 133 -0.07 11.94 -1.13
N PHE A 134 -1.13 12.13 -1.91
CA PHE A 134 -1.36 11.36 -3.14
C PHE A 134 -0.22 11.47 -4.16
N ASP A 135 0.32 12.65 -4.34
CA ASP A 135 1.41 12.96 -5.27
C ASP A 135 2.73 12.27 -4.87
N TYR A 136 3.07 12.29 -3.57
CA TYR A 136 4.28 11.62 -3.07
C TYR A 136 4.16 10.10 -3.23
N VAL A 137 3.07 9.49 -2.74
CA VAL A 137 2.86 8.04 -2.85
C VAL A 137 2.81 7.59 -4.31
N LEU A 138 2.21 8.40 -5.20
CA LEU A 138 2.17 8.10 -6.64
C LEU A 138 3.57 8.10 -7.25
N VAL A 139 4.40 9.10 -6.91
CA VAL A 139 5.78 9.22 -7.42
C VAL A 139 6.66 8.10 -6.87
N ASP A 140 6.57 7.81 -5.58
CA ASP A 140 7.31 6.72 -4.95
C ASP A 140 6.97 5.38 -5.60
N PHE A 141 5.67 5.08 -5.75
CA PHE A 141 5.25 3.84 -6.40
C PHE A 141 5.68 3.80 -7.88
N PHE A 142 5.55 4.90 -8.61
CA PHE A 142 5.97 4.97 -10.02
C PHE A 142 7.47 4.66 -10.19
N LEU A 143 8.33 5.24 -9.36
CA LEU A 143 9.77 4.98 -9.42
C LEU A 143 10.12 3.56 -8.97
N ILE A 144 9.46 3.06 -7.91
CA ILE A 144 9.60 1.68 -7.45
C ILE A 144 9.17 0.69 -8.53
N ASP A 145 8.10 0.96 -9.30
CA ASP A 145 7.67 0.11 -10.41
C ASP A 145 8.77 -0.08 -11.46
N LYS A 146 9.59 0.94 -11.73
CA LYS A 146 10.73 0.85 -12.67
C LYS A 146 11.89 0.00 -12.16
N LEU A 147 12.02 -0.11 -10.84
CA LEU A 147 13.06 -0.88 -10.17
C LEU A 147 12.62 -2.33 -9.92
N LEU A 148 11.32 -2.54 -9.64
CA LEU A 148 10.78 -3.79 -9.15
C LEU A 148 10.73 -4.86 -10.25
N GLU A 149 11.37 -6.00 -9.98
CA GLU A 149 11.34 -7.16 -10.87
C GLU A 149 9.95 -7.81 -10.90
N PRO A 150 9.58 -8.47 -12.02
CA PRO A 150 8.39 -9.32 -12.06
C PRO A 150 8.42 -10.39 -10.96
N GLY A 151 7.33 -10.51 -10.19
CA GLY A 151 7.27 -11.34 -8.99
C GLY A 151 7.55 -10.58 -7.70
N GLY A 152 8.19 -9.42 -7.78
CA GLY A 152 8.47 -8.55 -6.63
C GLY A 152 7.21 -7.97 -5.99
N ILE A 153 7.35 -7.51 -4.76
CA ILE A 153 6.23 -7.06 -3.93
C ILE A 153 6.45 -5.63 -3.45
N VAL A 154 5.37 -4.84 -3.53
CA VAL A 154 5.27 -3.54 -2.86
C VAL A 154 4.27 -3.64 -1.73
N VAL A 155 4.66 -3.25 -0.52
CA VAL A 155 3.76 -3.07 0.62
C VAL A 155 3.62 -1.57 0.87
N LEU A 156 2.39 -1.12 1.07
CA LEU A 156 2.08 0.26 1.42
C LEU A 156 1.40 0.27 2.79
N ASP A 157 1.90 1.10 3.70
CA ASP A 157 1.23 1.40 4.97
C ASP A 157 0.12 2.44 4.79
N ASP A 158 -0.60 2.70 5.86
CA ASP A 158 -1.65 3.70 5.94
C ASP A 158 -2.73 3.60 4.85
N PHE A 159 -3.06 2.36 4.48
CA PHE A 159 -4.07 2.07 3.45
C PHE A 159 -5.47 2.62 3.80
N SER A 160 -5.69 3.02 5.04
CA SER A 160 -6.90 3.75 5.47
C SER A 160 -7.01 5.14 4.83
N TYR A 161 -5.90 5.77 4.44
CA TYR A 161 -5.89 7.06 3.74
C TYR A 161 -6.43 6.95 2.31
N PRO A 162 -7.37 7.82 1.91
CA PRO A 162 -7.90 7.84 0.55
C PRO A 162 -6.83 8.03 -0.54
N SER A 163 -5.75 8.78 -0.24
CA SER A 163 -4.60 8.99 -1.13
C SER A 163 -3.95 7.66 -1.51
N ILE A 164 -3.54 6.88 -0.52
CA ILE A 164 -2.87 5.59 -0.70
C ILE A 164 -3.79 4.60 -1.38
N ARG A 165 -5.04 4.49 -0.93
CA ARG A 165 -6.06 3.64 -1.56
C ARG A 165 -6.27 3.95 -3.04
N ASN A 166 -6.29 5.23 -3.41
CA ASN A 166 -6.46 5.63 -4.81
C ASN A 166 -5.23 5.30 -5.67
N VAL A 167 -4.03 5.43 -5.13
CA VAL A 167 -2.79 4.99 -5.82
C VAL A 167 -2.83 3.48 -6.05
N CYS A 168 -3.12 2.67 -5.03
CA CYS A 168 -3.23 1.22 -5.17
C CYS A 168 -4.26 0.82 -6.23
N ARG A 169 -5.43 1.47 -6.23
CA ARG A 169 -6.47 1.24 -7.25
C ARG A 169 -5.99 1.58 -8.66
N TYR A 170 -5.24 2.69 -8.81
CA TYR A 170 -4.68 3.08 -10.09
C TYR A 170 -3.74 2.01 -10.64
N PHE A 171 -2.81 1.51 -9.84
CA PHE A 171 -1.85 0.49 -10.26
C PHE A 171 -2.53 -0.86 -10.56
N LEU A 172 -3.47 -1.29 -9.73
CA LEU A 172 -4.23 -2.53 -9.96
C LEU A 172 -5.11 -2.49 -11.22
N LEU A 173 -5.59 -1.31 -11.62
CA LEU A 173 -6.49 -1.16 -12.77
C LEU A 173 -5.76 -0.87 -14.08
N ASN A 174 -4.56 -0.32 -14.02
CA ASN A 174 -3.86 0.18 -15.20
C ASN A 174 -2.53 -0.53 -15.48
N LEU A 175 -1.95 -1.17 -14.48
CA LEU A 175 -0.70 -1.92 -14.60
C LEU A 175 -0.89 -3.37 -14.19
N SER A 176 0.13 -4.19 -14.45
CA SER A 176 0.09 -5.64 -14.20
C SER A 176 0.41 -5.99 -12.75
N TYR A 177 -0.46 -5.58 -11.84
CA TYR A 177 -0.38 -5.90 -10.41
C TYR A 177 -1.55 -6.73 -9.93
N LYS A 178 -1.35 -7.48 -8.86
CA LYS A 178 -2.42 -8.13 -8.08
C LYS A 178 -2.24 -7.87 -6.58
N CYS A 179 -3.33 -7.77 -5.84
CA CYS A 179 -3.28 -7.73 -4.38
C CYS A 179 -2.96 -9.15 -3.84
N VAL A 180 -1.94 -9.25 -2.98
CA VAL A 180 -1.48 -10.51 -2.37
C VAL A 180 -1.66 -10.55 -0.86
N GLY A 181 -2.09 -9.46 -0.23
CA GLY A 181 -2.41 -9.44 1.19
C GLY A 181 -2.57 -8.04 1.79
N PRO A 182 -3.01 -7.97 3.03
CA PRO A 182 -3.74 -9.02 3.74
C PRO A 182 -5.08 -9.30 3.06
N GLN A 183 -5.50 -10.57 3.05
CA GLN A 183 -6.78 -10.90 2.40
C GLN A 183 -7.93 -10.26 3.15
N SER A 184 -8.81 -9.60 2.41
CA SER A 184 -10.09 -9.13 2.94
C SER A 184 -10.82 -10.30 3.62
N ARG A 185 -11.09 -10.20 4.92
CA ARG A 185 -12.06 -11.10 5.56
C ARG A 185 -13.38 -10.87 4.85
N LYS A 186 -13.82 -11.84 4.04
CA LYS A 186 -15.14 -11.80 3.42
C LYS A 186 -16.17 -11.70 4.54
N LEU A 187 -16.66 -10.49 4.79
CA LEU A 187 -17.82 -10.30 5.66
C LEU A 187 -19.01 -10.96 4.96
N PRO A 188 -19.62 -12.01 5.53
CA PRO A 188 -20.73 -12.74 4.89
C PRO A 188 -21.90 -11.82 4.48
N GLU A 189 -22.10 -10.74 5.22
CA GLU A 189 -23.16 -9.77 5.00
C GLU A 189 -22.95 -8.91 3.73
N LEU A 190 -21.73 -8.46 3.44
CA LEU A 190 -21.48 -7.66 2.24
C LEU A 190 -21.77 -8.43 0.95
N ALA A 191 -21.46 -9.72 0.91
CA ALA A 191 -21.76 -10.58 -0.24
C ALA A 191 -23.27 -10.77 -0.43
N GLN A 192 -24.08 -10.77 0.64
CA GLN A 192 -25.53 -10.85 0.55
C GLN A 192 -26.13 -9.53 0.02
N TRP A 193 -25.67 -8.39 0.50
CA TRP A 193 -26.12 -7.08 0.02
C TRP A 193 -25.72 -6.81 -1.44
N GLN A 194 -24.53 -7.24 -1.84
CA GLN A 194 -24.09 -7.14 -3.25
C GLN A 194 -24.94 -8.00 -4.19
N ARG A 195 -25.29 -9.24 -3.77
CA ARG A 195 -26.21 -10.11 -4.54
C ARG A 195 -27.62 -9.55 -4.59
N LEU A 196 -28.12 -8.95 -3.49
CA LEU A 196 -29.42 -8.30 -3.46
C LEU A 196 -29.45 -7.07 -4.37
N ALA A 197 -28.42 -6.22 -4.30
CA ALA A 197 -28.26 -5.05 -5.16
C ALA A 197 -28.16 -5.41 -6.65
N SER A 198 -27.45 -6.50 -7.00
CA SER A 198 -27.39 -6.98 -8.39
C SER A 198 -28.74 -7.51 -8.89
N ARG A 199 -29.50 -8.20 -8.03
CA ARG A 199 -30.87 -8.68 -8.35
C ARG A 199 -31.86 -7.53 -8.56
N VAL A 200 -31.82 -6.53 -7.68
CA VAL A 200 -32.64 -5.30 -7.82
C VAL A 200 -32.28 -4.56 -9.10
N ARG A 201 -31.00 -4.47 -9.44
CA ARG A 201 -30.50 -3.85 -10.68
C ARG A 201 -30.96 -4.62 -11.93
N GLN A 202 -30.92 -5.95 -11.93
CA GLN A 202 -31.37 -6.78 -13.05
C GLN A 202 -32.89 -6.79 -13.18
N GLY A 203 -33.63 -6.80 -12.06
CA GLY A 203 -35.09 -6.86 -12.04
C GLY A 203 -35.77 -5.52 -12.38
N THR A 204 -35.22 -4.39 -11.91
CA THR A 204 -35.90 -3.08 -12.05
C THR A 204 -35.44 -2.25 -13.24
N ILE A 205 -34.17 -2.30 -13.60
CA ILE A 205 -33.58 -1.44 -14.65
C ILE A 205 -33.42 -2.18 -15.98
N GLY A 206 -33.18 -3.50 -15.95
CA GLY A 206 -32.99 -4.32 -17.14
C GLY A 206 -34.12 -4.25 -18.16
N PRO A 207 -35.39 -4.40 -17.75
CA PRO A 207 -36.53 -4.29 -18.65
C PRO A 207 -36.72 -2.89 -19.23
N LEU A 208 -36.51 -1.83 -18.43
CA LEU A 208 -36.62 -0.43 -18.87
C LEU A 208 -35.57 -0.04 -19.92
N LEU A 209 -34.37 -0.59 -19.85
CA LEU A 209 -33.28 -0.31 -20.81
C LEU A 209 -33.54 -0.98 -22.17
N LYS A 210 -34.36 -2.03 -22.23
CA LYS A 210 -34.74 -2.77 -23.47
C LYS A 210 -36.05 -2.24 -24.10
N SER A 211 -36.76 -1.31 -23.45
CA SER A 211 -38.03 -0.79 -23.94
C SER A 211 -37.87 0.20 -25.12
N PRO A 212 -38.70 0.14 -26.17
CA PRO A 212 -38.71 1.10 -27.27
C PRO A 212 -39.02 2.53 -26.83
N TRP A 213 -39.64 2.71 -25.66
CA TRP A 213 -39.95 4.00 -25.03
C TRP A 213 -38.78 4.69 -24.32
N ARG A 214 -37.59 4.11 -24.43
CA ARG A 214 -36.35 4.61 -23.77
C ARG A 214 -36.10 6.10 -24.07
N ARG A 215 -36.29 6.54 -25.32
CA ARG A 215 -36.02 7.93 -25.73
C ARG A 215 -36.96 8.95 -25.09
N MET A 216 -38.18 8.54 -24.79
CA MET A 216 -39.21 9.43 -24.25
C MET A 216 -39.20 9.51 -22.72
N LEU A 217 -38.83 8.39 -22.05
CA LEU A 217 -38.84 8.30 -20.58
C LEU A 217 -37.51 8.74 -19.92
N MET A 218 -36.42 8.72 -20.67
CA MET A 218 -35.06 9.04 -20.12
C MET A 218 -34.91 10.47 -19.59
N PRO A 219 -35.49 11.54 -20.21
CA PRO A 219 -35.37 12.87 -19.66
C PRO A 219 -36.11 13.03 -18.32
N ALA A 220 -37.33 12.49 -18.20
CA ALA A 220 -38.10 12.53 -16.97
C ALA A 220 -37.47 11.68 -15.87
N TRP A 221 -36.94 10.51 -16.21
CA TRP A 221 -36.23 9.62 -15.29
C TRP A 221 -34.92 10.25 -14.79
N ARG A 222 -34.16 10.93 -15.67
CA ARG A 222 -32.96 11.69 -15.26
C ARG A 222 -33.31 12.78 -14.25
N MET A 223 -34.42 13.47 -14.40
CA MET A 223 -34.84 14.53 -13.48
C MET A 223 -35.29 13.97 -12.14
N ILE A 224 -36.00 12.83 -12.11
CA ILE A 224 -36.44 12.15 -10.89
C ILE A 224 -35.24 11.55 -10.15
N VAL A 225 -34.34 10.91 -10.85
CA VAL A 225 -33.11 10.34 -10.27
C VAL A 225 -32.19 11.43 -9.73
N TRP A 226 -32.02 12.55 -10.45
CA TRP A 226 -31.22 13.69 -9.98
C TRP A 226 -31.79 14.34 -8.73
N ARG A 227 -33.13 14.54 -8.65
CA ARG A 227 -33.78 15.05 -7.44
C ARG A 227 -33.83 14.05 -6.31
N GLY A 228 -34.01 12.75 -6.61
CA GLY A 228 -34.00 11.68 -5.61
C GLY A 228 -32.60 11.38 -5.05
N VAL A 229 -31.56 11.49 -5.87
CA VAL A 229 -30.15 11.27 -5.46
C VAL A 229 -29.68 12.31 -4.44
N TRP A 230 -30.23 13.52 -4.44
CA TRP A 230 -29.95 14.54 -3.41
C TRP A 230 -30.52 14.19 -2.03
N LEU A 231 -31.58 13.36 -1.97
CA LEU A 231 -32.25 12.96 -0.72
C LEU A 231 -31.71 11.62 -0.15
N VAL A 232 -30.87 10.92 -0.89
CA VAL A 232 -30.38 9.58 -0.52
C VAL A 232 -28.99 9.69 0.08
N SER A 233 -28.74 8.92 1.14
CA SER A 233 -27.46 8.88 1.88
C SER A 233 -26.24 8.63 0.97
N THR A 234 -25.09 9.16 1.36
CA THR A 234 -23.82 9.11 0.61
C THR A 234 -23.46 7.72 0.02
N PRO A 235 -23.71 6.58 0.68
CA PRO A 235 -23.46 5.26 0.11
C PRO A 235 -24.31 4.93 -1.13
N MET A 236 -25.58 5.32 -1.11
CA MET A 236 -26.51 5.03 -2.19
C MET A 236 -26.28 5.96 -3.41
N ARG A 237 -25.81 7.19 -3.16
CA ARG A 237 -25.39 8.13 -4.20
C ARG A 237 -24.17 7.59 -4.98
N ARG A 238 -23.18 7.02 -4.28
CA ARG A 238 -22.03 6.35 -4.91
C ARG A 238 -22.46 5.16 -5.76
N PHE A 239 -23.44 4.38 -5.29
CA PHE A 239 -23.99 3.24 -6.00
C PHE A 239 -24.73 3.62 -7.31
N LEU A 240 -25.51 4.70 -7.29
CA LEU A 240 -26.31 5.15 -8.45
C LEU A 240 -25.50 5.91 -9.51
N VAL A 241 -24.44 6.60 -9.11
CA VAL A 241 -23.61 7.43 -10.02
C VAL A 241 -22.45 6.62 -10.64
N SER A 242 -22.00 5.57 -9.98
CA SER A 242 -20.85 4.78 -10.42
C SER A 242 -21.27 3.66 -11.38
N ARG A 243 -21.33 3.97 -12.65
CA ARG A 243 -21.71 2.99 -13.71
C ARG A 243 -20.59 1.98 -14.06
N ASN A 244 -19.34 2.25 -13.68
CA ASN A 244 -18.17 1.41 -14.03
C ASN A 244 -17.05 1.40 -12.96
N SER A 245 -17.34 1.65 -11.67
CA SER A 245 -16.28 1.57 -10.66
C SER A 245 -16.13 0.12 -10.21
N VAL A 246 -15.01 -0.46 -10.55
CA VAL A 246 -14.51 -1.67 -9.89
C VAL A 246 -14.42 -1.39 -8.40
N THR A 247 -15.00 -2.24 -7.58
CA THR A 247 -15.00 -2.10 -6.12
C THR A 247 -13.69 -2.60 -5.52
N ASP A 248 -13.35 -2.15 -4.32
CA ASP A 248 -12.18 -2.64 -3.60
C ASP A 248 -12.25 -4.17 -3.37
N ALA A 249 -13.45 -4.71 -3.18
CA ALA A 249 -13.66 -6.15 -3.05
C ALA A 249 -13.36 -6.93 -4.35
N GLU A 250 -13.64 -6.34 -5.52
CA GLU A 250 -13.28 -6.93 -6.82
C GLU A 250 -11.77 -6.88 -7.07
N LEU A 251 -11.08 -5.92 -6.49
CA LEU A 251 -9.62 -5.79 -6.51
C LEU A 251 -8.94 -6.59 -5.40
N ASN A 252 -9.70 -7.30 -4.56
CA ASN A 252 -9.22 -8.00 -3.36
C ASN A 252 -8.49 -7.09 -2.36
N LEU A 253 -8.77 -5.78 -2.37
CA LEU A 253 -8.18 -4.84 -1.44
C LEU A 253 -8.72 -5.07 -0.02
N PRO A 254 -7.90 -4.88 1.03
CA PRO A 254 -8.29 -5.12 2.41
C PRO A 254 -9.39 -4.13 2.85
N ASN A 255 -10.32 -4.62 3.69
CA ASN A 255 -11.39 -3.78 4.24
C ASN A 255 -11.06 -3.21 5.62
N SER A 256 -10.17 -3.85 6.37
CA SER A 256 -9.90 -3.54 7.77
C SER A 256 -8.42 -3.43 8.13
N ALA A 257 -7.51 -3.85 7.26
CA ALA A 257 -6.08 -3.66 7.50
C ALA A 257 -5.66 -2.24 7.11
N ASN A 258 -4.69 -1.70 7.83
CA ASN A 258 -4.11 -0.40 7.51
C ASN A 258 -2.98 -0.47 6.47
N TYR A 259 -2.67 -1.65 5.97
CA TYR A 259 -1.63 -1.90 4.99
C TYR A 259 -2.12 -2.81 3.87
N VAL A 260 -1.42 -2.79 2.74
CA VAL A 260 -1.72 -3.60 1.56
C VAL A 260 -0.45 -4.03 0.84
N ALA A 261 -0.41 -5.29 0.36
CA ALA A 261 0.68 -5.81 -0.45
C ALA A 261 0.22 -6.08 -1.88
N LEU A 262 0.95 -5.54 -2.84
CA LEU A 262 0.74 -5.71 -4.27
C LEU A 262 1.94 -6.43 -4.89
N GLN A 263 1.67 -7.45 -5.72
CA GLN A 263 2.71 -8.18 -6.46
C GLN A 263 2.69 -7.78 -7.93
N LYS A 264 3.85 -7.43 -8.47
CA LYS A 264 4.07 -7.17 -9.89
C LYS A 264 4.03 -8.49 -10.66
N LEU A 265 3.25 -8.57 -11.74
CA LEU A 265 3.09 -9.78 -12.53
C LEU A 265 4.02 -9.81 -13.74
N ARG A 266 4.29 -8.64 -14.35
CA ARG A 266 5.17 -8.46 -15.51
C ARG A 266 5.58 -7.00 -15.62
N ASP A 267 6.60 -6.73 -16.45
CA ASP A 267 6.92 -5.37 -16.85
C ASP A 267 5.92 -4.85 -17.89
N ASP A 268 5.37 -3.67 -17.61
CA ASP A 268 4.42 -3.02 -18.53
C ASP A 268 5.13 -2.09 -19.54
N ASP A 269 6.42 -1.83 -19.37
CA ASP A 269 7.22 -1.01 -20.30
C ASP A 269 7.48 -1.71 -21.66
N ASP A 270 7.44 -3.07 -21.68
CA ASP A 270 7.60 -3.87 -22.89
C ASP A 270 6.33 -3.88 -23.77
N VAL A 271 5.21 -3.40 -23.24
CA VAL A 271 4.00 -3.23 -24.03
C VAL A 271 4.12 -1.87 -24.71
N THR A 272 4.56 -1.86 -25.98
CA THR A 272 4.40 -0.69 -26.87
C THR A 272 2.93 -0.30 -26.89
N ARG A 273 2.53 0.54 -25.95
CA ARG A 273 1.25 1.24 -26.00
C ARG A 273 1.39 2.19 -27.19
N GLY A 274 0.86 1.75 -28.35
CA GLY A 274 0.73 2.61 -29.50
C GLY A 274 -0.07 3.84 -29.07
N PHE A 275 0.58 4.99 -29.06
CA PHE A 275 -0.05 6.30 -29.00
C PHE A 275 -0.72 6.60 -30.32
#